data_f599ca6b7377d29f718cd0cdee0cb435
#
_entry.id   f599ca6b7377d29f718cd0cdee0cb435
#
_cell.length_a   1.000
_cell.length_b   1.000
_cell.length_c   1.000
_cell.angle_alpha   90.00
_cell.angle_beta   90.00
_cell.angle_gamma   90.00
#
_symmetry.space_group_name_H-M   'P 1'
#
loop_
_entity.id
_entity.type
_entity.pdbx_description
1 polymer ?
#
loop_
_entity_poly.entity_id
_entity_poly.type
_entity_poly.pdbx_seq_one_letter_code
_entity_poly.pdbx_strand_id
1 'polypeptide(L)'
;GVQTCALPISKSALEAGSASWSVDLAGTGVTCNVLIPGGAADTTMIPQDVMPDRNKLVPASAMRAPIVFLASPASDAVNGKRFVAQYFNPENPLSAPGCAGVAWPELAAASSQGIGEDDANRGRAKA
;
A
#
# COMPACT_ATOMS: atom_id res chain seq x y z
N GLY A 1 21.45 -12.41 11.59
CA GLY A 1 21.31 -11.90 10.24
C GLY A 1 20.11 -12.40 9.43
N VAL A 2 19.53 -13.56 9.73
CA VAL A 2 18.44 -14.16 8.90
C VAL A 2 17.09 -13.46 9.13
N GLN A 3 16.84 -12.89 10.30
CA GLN A 3 15.57 -12.21 10.62
C GLN A 3 15.35 -10.88 9.88
N THR A 4 16.43 -10.21 9.49
CA THR A 4 16.35 -8.89 8.82
C THR A 4 15.88 -8.96 7.37
N CYS A 5 16.00 -10.10 6.69
CA CYS A 5 15.55 -10.25 5.30
C CYS A 5 14.08 -10.66 5.18
N ALA A 6 13.54 -11.42 6.13
CA ALA A 6 12.16 -11.92 6.06
C ALA A 6 11.09 -10.83 6.22
N LEU A 7 11.30 -9.86 7.11
CA LEU A 7 10.35 -8.77 7.35
C LEU A 7 10.16 -7.84 6.13
N PRO A 8 11.22 -7.34 5.47
CA PRO A 8 11.06 -6.57 4.24
C PRO A 8 10.36 -7.35 3.13
N ILE A 9 10.70 -8.63 2.94
CA ILE A 9 10.11 -9.49 1.91
C ILE A 9 8.61 -9.66 2.14
N SER A 10 8.18 -9.98 3.36
CA SER A 10 6.76 -10.18 3.67
C SER A 10 5.94 -8.90 3.52
N LYS A 11 6.49 -7.75 3.91
CA LYS A 11 5.81 -6.45 3.75
C LYS A 11 5.75 -6.01 2.29
N SER A 12 6.81 -6.23 1.52
CA SER A 12 6.81 -5.96 0.07
C SER A 12 5.82 -6.86 -0.67
N ALA A 13 5.72 -8.14 -0.30
CA ALA A 13 4.74 -9.05 -0.86
C ALA A 13 3.29 -8.61 -0.56
N LEU A 14 3.02 -8.10 0.65
CA LEU A 14 1.72 -7.57 1.02
C LEU A 14 1.37 -6.31 0.20
N GLU A 15 2.32 -5.39 0.02
CA GLU A 15 2.12 -4.19 -0.81
C GLU A 15 1.89 -4.57 -2.28
N ALA A 16 2.66 -5.51 -2.83
CA ALA A 16 2.50 -6.00 -4.20
C ALA A 16 1.14 -6.70 -4.40
N GLY A 17 0.73 -7.54 -3.45
CA GLY A 17 -0.59 -8.17 -3.45
C GLY A 17 -1.72 -7.15 -3.41
N SER A 18 -1.59 -6.11 -2.59
CA SER A 18 -2.57 -5.02 -2.51
C SER A 18 -2.69 -4.25 -3.83
N ALA A 19 -1.57 -4.07 -4.54
CA ALA A 19 -1.57 -3.47 -5.87
C ALA A 19 -2.35 -4.32 -6.88
N SER A 20 -2.11 -5.64 -6.89
CA SER A 20 -2.84 -6.58 -7.73
C SER A 20 -4.34 -6.55 -7.43
N TRP A 21 -4.71 -6.65 -6.16
CA TRP A 21 -6.12 -6.59 -5.75
C TRP A 21 -6.80 -5.28 -6.13
N SER A 22 -6.09 -4.17 -6.11
CA SER A 22 -6.66 -2.89 -6.53
C SER A 22 -7.08 -2.88 -8.01
N VAL A 23 -6.37 -3.64 -8.84
CA VAL A 23 -6.71 -3.82 -10.27
C VAL A 23 -7.87 -4.81 -10.42
N ASP A 24 -7.80 -5.97 -9.75
CA ASP A 24 -8.81 -7.01 -9.84
C ASP A 24 -10.19 -6.55 -9.33
N LEU A 25 -10.20 -5.66 -8.33
CA LEU A 25 -11.42 -5.11 -7.74
C LEU A 25 -11.94 -3.86 -8.45
N ALA A 26 -11.25 -3.37 -9.47
CA ALA A 26 -11.65 -2.16 -10.18
C ALA A 26 -13.07 -2.32 -10.79
N GLY A 27 -13.91 -1.32 -10.58
CA GLY A 27 -15.30 -1.33 -11.05
C GLY A 27 -16.30 -2.12 -10.20
N THR A 28 -15.84 -2.79 -9.13
CA THR A 28 -16.73 -3.55 -8.22
C THR A 28 -17.32 -2.69 -7.10
N GLY A 29 -16.82 -1.46 -6.90
CA GLY A 29 -17.14 -0.60 -5.77
C GLY A 29 -16.28 -0.88 -4.53
N VAL A 30 -15.34 -1.82 -4.61
CA VAL A 30 -14.37 -2.12 -3.56
C VAL A 30 -13.04 -1.48 -3.90
N THR A 31 -12.42 -0.79 -2.95
CA THR A 31 -11.09 -0.19 -3.11
C THR A 31 -10.06 -0.91 -2.23
N CYS A 32 -8.83 -0.99 -2.72
CA CYS A 32 -7.71 -1.57 -1.99
C CYS A 32 -6.55 -0.57 -1.94
N ASN A 33 -6.17 -0.15 -0.75
CA ASN A 33 -5.13 0.83 -0.52
C ASN A 33 -4.15 0.33 0.55
N VAL A 34 -2.91 0.82 0.50
CA VAL A 34 -1.88 0.50 1.50
C VAL A 34 -1.72 1.70 2.43
N LEU A 35 -1.68 1.45 3.73
CA LEU A 35 -1.37 2.47 4.74
C LEU A 35 -0.20 2.00 5.59
N ILE A 36 0.84 2.83 5.64
CA ILE A 36 2.03 2.59 6.45
C ILE A 36 2.32 3.76 7.39
N PRO A 37 2.99 3.52 8.53
CA PRO A 37 3.38 4.60 9.44
C PRO A 37 4.33 5.63 8.81
N GLY A 38 5.26 5.18 7.96
CA GLY A 38 6.31 6.01 7.37
C GLY A 38 7.66 5.90 8.10
N GLY A 39 7.71 5.17 9.17
CA GLY A 39 8.89 4.87 9.98
C GLY A 39 8.56 3.83 11.04
N ALA A 40 9.51 3.58 11.94
CA ALA A 40 9.28 2.73 13.09
C ALA A 40 8.21 3.35 14.00
N ALA A 41 7.12 2.63 14.24
CA ALA A 41 6.00 3.13 15.04
C ALA A 41 6.24 2.96 16.54
N ASP A 42 5.84 3.94 17.33
CA ASP A 42 5.89 3.92 18.78
C ASP A 42 4.84 2.94 19.34
N THR A 43 5.24 1.70 19.49
CA THR A 43 4.42 0.60 19.99
C THR A 43 5.24 -0.28 20.93
N THR A 44 4.58 -1.16 21.65
CA THR A 44 5.23 -2.15 22.53
C THR A 44 6.10 -3.16 21.77
N MET A 45 5.95 -3.25 20.44
CA MET A 45 6.78 -4.10 19.59
C MET A 45 8.25 -3.63 19.55
N ILE A 46 8.51 -2.35 19.82
CA ILE A 46 9.85 -1.80 19.92
C ILE A 46 10.19 -1.65 21.40
N PRO A 47 11.03 -2.52 21.97
CA PRO A 47 11.41 -2.44 23.37
C PRO A 47 12.14 -1.13 23.69
N GLN A 48 11.97 -0.64 24.92
CA GLN A 48 12.53 0.64 25.35
C GLN A 48 14.04 0.65 25.46
N ASP A 49 14.64 -0.49 25.75
CA ASP A 49 16.10 -0.67 25.79
C ASP A 49 16.73 -0.63 24.38
N VAL A 50 15.97 -1.05 23.35
CA VAL A 50 16.41 -0.99 21.95
C VAL A 50 16.30 0.43 21.39
N MET A 51 15.26 1.16 21.76
CA MET A 51 15.03 2.55 21.33
C MET A 51 14.60 3.40 22.53
N PRO A 52 15.55 3.89 23.34
CA PRO A 52 15.26 4.70 24.52
C PRO A 52 14.61 6.05 24.19
N ASP A 53 15.01 6.67 23.08
CA ASP A 53 14.45 7.94 22.61
C ASP A 53 13.22 7.69 21.74
N ARG A 54 12.05 7.65 22.38
CA ARG A 54 10.76 7.42 21.72
C ARG A 54 10.33 8.55 20.78
N ASN A 55 10.92 9.75 20.92
CA ASN A 55 10.62 10.87 20.02
C ASN A 55 11.11 10.64 18.58
N LYS A 56 11.99 9.68 18.36
CA LYS A 56 12.45 9.25 17.03
C LYS A 56 11.49 8.29 16.34
N LEU A 57 10.46 7.84 17.05
CA LEU A 57 9.46 6.94 16.50
C LEU A 57 8.24 7.71 15.99
N VAL A 58 7.58 7.15 15.00
CA VAL A 58 6.30 7.68 14.52
C VAL A 58 5.24 7.37 15.59
N PRO A 59 4.53 8.37 16.14
CA PRO A 59 3.49 8.10 17.12
C PRO A 59 2.38 7.24 16.50
N ALA A 60 1.90 6.24 17.22
CA ALA A 60 0.82 5.37 16.75
C ALA A 60 -0.45 6.16 16.37
N SER A 61 -0.68 7.31 17.00
CA SER A 61 -1.79 8.22 16.70
C SER A 61 -1.73 8.82 15.28
N ALA A 62 -0.57 8.84 14.63
CA ALA A 62 -0.44 9.31 13.25
C ALA A 62 -1.32 8.51 12.27
N MET A 63 -1.58 7.23 12.59
CA MET A 63 -2.45 6.38 11.77
C MET A 63 -3.92 6.80 11.78
N ARG A 64 -4.35 7.60 12.76
CA ARG A 64 -5.78 7.92 12.96
C ARG A 64 -6.39 8.69 11.79
N ALA A 65 -5.76 9.80 11.38
CA ALA A 65 -6.32 10.66 10.34
C ALA A 65 -6.46 9.94 8.98
N PRO A 66 -5.43 9.24 8.45
CA PRO A 66 -5.58 8.52 7.20
C PRO A 66 -6.56 7.34 7.29
N ILE A 67 -6.68 6.66 8.44
CA ILE A 67 -7.68 5.59 8.62
C ILE A 67 -9.10 6.18 8.54
N VAL A 68 -9.37 7.29 9.22
CA VAL A 68 -10.68 7.95 9.18
C VAL A 68 -11.01 8.40 7.76
N PHE A 69 -10.05 8.97 7.04
CA PHE A 69 -10.23 9.33 5.63
C PHE A 69 -10.57 8.10 4.78
N LEU A 70 -9.77 7.02 4.87
CA LEU A 70 -9.97 5.81 4.08
C LEU A 70 -11.25 5.05 4.43
N ALA A 71 -11.82 5.27 5.62
CA ALA A 71 -13.11 4.71 6.04
C ALA A 71 -14.30 5.63 5.73
N SER A 72 -14.08 6.78 5.08
CA SER A 72 -15.13 7.76 4.78
C SER A 72 -15.50 7.75 3.30
N PRO A 73 -16.69 8.24 2.94
CA PRO A 73 -17.11 8.40 1.53
C PRO A 73 -16.16 9.27 0.70
N ALA A 74 -15.35 10.13 1.33
CA ALA A 74 -14.36 10.96 0.65
C ALA A 74 -13.27 10.15 -0.06
N SER A 75 -13.12 8.86 0.29
CA SER A 75 -12.15 7.97 -0.32
C SER A 75 -12.75 6.93 -1.29
N ASP A 76 -14.05 6.99 -1.59
CA ASP A 76 -14.73 5.98 -2.42
C ASP A 76 -14.10 5.80 -3.80
N ALA A 77 -13.53 6.86 -4.36
CA ALA A 77 -12.82 6.83 -5.65
C ALA A 77 -11.30 6.58 -5.50
N VAL A 78 -10.80 6.38 -4.28
CA VAL A 78 -9.36 6.23 -4.01
C VAL A 78 -9.00 4.76 -4.00
N ASN A 79 -8.31 4.31 -5.05
CA ASN A 79 -7.91 2.91 -5.21
C ASN A 79 -6.44 2.80 -5.64
N GLY A 80 -5.75 1.75 -5.22
CA GLY A 80 -4.37 1.47 -5.59
C GLY A 80 -3.35 2.52 -5.08
N LYS A 81 -3.64 3.18 -3.96
CA LYS A 81 -2.76 4.20 -3.38
C LYS A 81 -2.02 3.68 -2.16
N ARG A 82 -0.85 4.27 -1.93
CA ARG A 82 -0.02 4.03 -0.76
C ARG A 82 0.04 5.31 0.08
N PHE A 83 -0.47 5.23 1.28
CA PHE A 83 -0.48 6.33 2.24
C PHE A 83 0.64 6.18 3.26
N VAL A 84 1.30 7.29 3.57
CA VAL A 84 2.34 7.39 4.59
C VAL A 84 1.81 8.28 5.72
N ALA A 85 1.45 7.68 6.84
CA ALA A 85 0.68 8.33 7.90
C ALA A 85 1.38 9.57 8.48
N GLN A 86 2.70 9.53 8.70
CA GLN A 86 3.44 10.67 9.24
C GLN A 86 3.45 11.90 8.32
N TYR A 87 3.15 11.73 7.04
CA TYR A 87 3.11 12.82 6.05
C TYR A 87 1.69 13.08 5.53
N PHE A 88 0.69 12.40 6.08
CA PHE A 88 -0.68 12.55 5.65
C PHE A 88 -1.20 13.97 5.93
N ASN A 89 -1.75 14.61 4.89
CA ASN A 89 -2.36 15.92 5.00
C ASN A 89 -3.90 15.80 4.93
N PRO A 90 -4.64 16.03 6.02
CA PRO A 90 -6.11 15.93 6.01
C PRO A 90 -6.80 16.92 5.08
N GLU A 91 -6.19 18.09 4.82
CA GLU A 91 -6.73 19.12 3.92
C GLU A 91 -6.52 18.76 2.45
N ASN A 92 -5.47 17.97 2.15
CA ASN A 92 -5.20 17.47 0.82
C ASN A 92 -4.71 16.00 0.89
N PRO A 93 -5.62 15.06 1.11
CA PRO A 93 -5.28 13.65 1.41
C PRO A 93 -4.47 12.94 0.33
N LEU A 94 -4.56 13.39 -0.91
CA LEU A 94 -3.86 12.77 -2.05
C LEU A 94 -2.56 13.46 -2.42
N SER A 95 -2.12 14.43 -1.62
CA SER A 95 -0.86 15.15 -1.87
C SER A 95 0.36 14.33 -1.46
N ALA A 96 1.43 14.44 -2.24
CA ALA A 96 2.75 13.93 -1.84
C ALA A 96 3.35 14.82 -0.72
N PRO A 97 4.18 14.28 0.18
CA PRO A 97 4.66 12.89 0.23
C PRO A 97 3.71 11.92 0.98
N GLY A 98 2.56 12.37 1.47
CA GLY A 98 1.63 11.57 2.26
C GLY A 98 0.85 10.55 1.46
N CYS A 99 0.66 10.77 0.16
CA CYS A 99 0.02 9.83 -0.74
C CYS A 99 0.84 9.69 -2.04
N ALA A 100 1.05 8.47 -2.47
CA ALA A 100 1.71 8.14 -3.73
C ALA A 100 0.96 6.99 -4.43
N GLY A 101 1.33 6.70 -5.67
CA GLY A 101 0.99 5.42 -6.29
C GLY A 101 1.61 4.27 -5.50
N VAL A 102 1.13 3.05 -5.72
CA VAL A 102 1.73 1.86 -5.09
C VAL A 102 3.20 1.81 -5.43
N ALA A 103 4.02 1.36 -4.48
CA ALA A 103 5.49 1.43 -4.56
C ALA A 103 6.13 0.64 -5.74
N TRP A 104 5.31 -0.03 -6.56
CA TRP A 104 5.73 -0.84 -7.69
C TRP A 104 4.89 -0.51 -8.93
N PRO A 105 5.01 0.71 -9.49
CA PRO A 105 4.25 1.12 -10.68
C PRO A 105 4.52 0.22 -11.89
N GLU A 106 5.70 -0.39 -11.96
CA GLU A 106 6.09 -1.31 -13.04
C GLU A 106 5.34 -2.65 -12.96
N LEU A 107 5.06 -3.17 -11.75
CA LEU A 107 4.26 -4.39 -11.57
C LEU A 107 2.77 -4.13 -11.87
N ALA A 108 2.25 -2.98 -11.49
CA ALA A 108 0.89 -2.59 -11.83
C ALA A 108 0.71 -2.40 -13.35
N ALA A 109 1.72 -1.84 -14.03
CA ALA A 109 1.73 -1.73 -15.49
C ALA A 109 1.87 -3.09 -16.17
N ALA A 110 2.66 -4.01 -15.62
CA ALA A 110 2.81 -5.37 -16.15
C ALA A 110 1.54 -6.21 -15.97
N SER A 111 0.81 -6.05 -14.87
CA SER A 111 -0.47 -6.74 -14.65
C SER A 111 -1.60 -6.21 -15.53
N SER A 112 -1.54 -4.93 -15.93
CA SER A 112 -2.50 -4.33 -16.86
C SER A 112 -2.22 -4.66 -18.33
N GLN A 113 -1.01 -5.12 -18.68
CA GLN A 113 -0.63 -5.52 -20.03
C GLN A 113 -0.98 -6.98 -20.37
N GLY A 114 -1.84 -7.58 -19.59
CA GLY A 114 -2.66 -8.62 -20.16
C GLY A 114 -2.18 -10.04 -20.05
N ILE A 115 -3.02 -10.77 -19.48
CA ILE A 115 -3.29 -12.18 -19.76
C ILE A 115 -4.37 -12.29 -20.88
N GLY A 116 -4.88 -11.15 -21.38
CA GLY A 116 -6.06 -11.12 -22.25
C GLY A 116 -5.83 -11.31 -23.76
N GLU A 117 -4.67 -10.95 -24.28
CA GLU A 117 -4.48 -10.99 -25.75
C GLU A 117 -3.80 -12.28 -26.24
N ASP A 118 -2.96 -12.91 -25.44
CA ASP A 118 -2.26 -14.13 -25.88
C ASP A 118 -3.13 -15.40 -25.87
N ASP A 119 -4.14 -15.49 -25.03
CA ASP A 119 -5.05 -16.65 -25.01
C ASP A 119 -6.05 -16.65 -26.18
N ALA A 120 -6.44 -15.48 -26.66
CA ALA A 120 -7.29 -15.40 -27.87
C ALA A 120 -6.58 -15.89 -29.13
N ASN A 121 -5.25 -15.84 -29.16
CA ASN A 121 -4.46 -16.25 -30.32
C ASN A 121 -3.98 -17.70 -30.25
N ARG A 122 -3.90 -18.31 -29.07
CA ARG A 122 -3.53 -19.74 -28.90
C ARG A 122 -4.61 -20.71 -29.37
N GLY A 123 -5.87 -20.28 -29.39
CA GLY A 123 -7.00 -21.10 -29.85
C GLY A 123 -7.15 -21.18 -31.37
N ARG A 124 -6.49 -20.33 -32.14
CA ARG A 124 -6.60 -20.29 -33.61
C ARG A 124 -5.53 -21.04 -34.39
N ALA A 125 -4.54 -21.61 -33.74
CA ALA A 125 -3.44 -22.32 -34.40
C ALA A 125 -3.66 -23.84 -34.56
N LYS A 126 -4.87 -24.36 -34.28
CA LYS A 126 -5.25 -25.77 -34.50
C LYS A 126 -6.65 -25.84 -35.10
N ALA A 127 -6.76 -25.47 -36.35
CA ALA A 127 -7.84 -25.86 -37.25
C ALA A 127 -7.25 -26.00 -38.64
#